data_bb545f16944093ca1067ef9908ee019e
#
_entry.id   bb545f16944093ca1067ef9908ee019e
#
_cell.length_a   1.000
_cell.length_b   1.000
_cell.length_c   1.000
_cell.angle_alpha   90.00
_cell.angle_beta   90.00
_cell.angle_gamma   90.00
#
_symmetry.space_group_name_H-M   'P 1'
#
loop_
_entity.id
_entity.type
_entity.pdbx_description
1 polymer ?
#
loop_
_entity_poly.entity_id
_entity_poly.type
_entity_poly.pdbx_seq_one_letter_code
_entity_poly.pdbx_strand_id
1 'polypeptide(L)'
;MKNSFCIGIPTINRADLLIQALSKYSECYPNVNIFIIDNGSQGLVSHDKIEVETPSLNLGVAASWNRIMEKSIACGHTHTMILNDDIELCRDTQTFQNLINEECPEAFIKFEGTWCSFILPNKMFEAVGPFDTNFYPAYFEDNDYSRRIQLKGFEIVEREEMRPTLCRNSMTIARDPALNHNFEKNRHYYIYKWGGEPNKELYETPFNQGT
;
A
#
# COMPACT_ATOMS: atom_id res chain seq x y z
N MET A 1 -16.78 10.36 -15.47
CA MET A 1 -16.45 11.14 -14.24
C MET A 1 -14.93 11.25 -14.19
N LYS A 2 -14.39 12.36 -13.72
CA LYS A 2 -12.93 12.51 -13.55
C LYS A 2 -12.49 11.60 -12.40
N ASN A 3 -11.38 10.85 -12.58
CA ASN A 3 -10.83 10.03 -11.51
C ASN A 3 -10.37 10.89 -10.33
N SER A 4 -10.45 10.36 -9.13
CA SER A 4 -10.00 10.99 -7.89
C SER A 4 -9.20 9.99 -7.06
N PHE A 5 -8.28 10.49 -6.23
CA PHE A 5 -7.53 9.63 -5.32
C PHE A 5 -7.53 10.16 -3.88
N CYS A 6 -7.31 9.26 -2.95
CA CYS A 6 -6.92 9.54 -1.57
C CYS A 6 -5.54 8.98 -1.29
N ILE A 7 -4.95 9.37 -0.17
CA ILE A 7 -3.70 8.81 0.34
C ILE A 7 -4.01 7.91 1.52
N GLY A 8 -3.37 6.74 1.57
CA GLY A 8 -3.44 5.80 2.68
C GLY A 8 -2.05 5.51 3.27
N ILE A 9 -1.94 5.52 4.59
CA ILE A 9 -0.66 5.34 5.28
C ILE A 9 -0.84 4.37 6.45
N PRO A 10 -0.36 3.13 6.38
CA PRO A 10 -0.21 2.28 7.55
C PRO A 10 1.00 2.75 8.35
N THR A 11 0.89 2.80 9.67
CA THR A 11 2.01 3.16 10.56
C THR A 11 2.05 2.28 11.81
N ILE A 12 3.24 2.08 12.36
CA ILE A 12 3.44 1.43 13.65
C ILE A 12 4.65 2.03 14.36
N ASN A 13 4.45 2.60 15.55
CA ASN A 13 5.51 3.13 16.42
C ASN A 13 6.45 4.17 15.77
N ARG A 14 5.97 4.88 14.71
CA ARG A 14 6.73 5.88 13.93
C ARG A 14 5.99 7.19 13.75
N ALA A 15 5.24 7.63 14.78
CA ALA A 15 4.61 8.94 14.79
C ALA A 15 5.60 10.08 14.50
N ASP A 16 6.85 9.92 14.92
CA ASP A 16 7.94 10.87 14.69
C ASP A 16 8.19 11.16 13.18
N LEU A 17 8.21 10.11 12.35
CA LEU A 17 8.38 10.24 10.90
C LEU A 17 7.09 10.68 10.21
N LEU A 18 5.99 10.05 10.60
CA LEU A 18 4.69 10.30 10.00
C LEU A 18 4.27 11.77 10.17
N ILE A 19 4.42 12.37 11.37
CA ILE A 19 4.07 13.78 11.60
C ILE A 19 4.88 14.72 10.67
N GLN A 20 6.16 14.43 10.45
CA GLN A 20 6.98 15.19 9.52
C GLN A 20 6.46 15.08 8.08
N ALA A 21 6.11 13.87 7.63
CA ALA A 21 5.55 13.64 6.31
C ALA A 21 4.17 14.31 6.14
N LEU A 22 3.29 14.20 7.15
CA LEU A 22 1.96 14.82 7.13
C LEU A 22 1.99 16.34 7.02
N SER A 23 2.95 17.00 7.68
CA SER A 23 3.14 18.45 7.52
C SER A 23 3.37 18.81 6.05
N LYS A 24 4.23 18.08 5.35
CA LYS A 24 4.49 18.29 3.92
C LYS A 24 3.31 17.89 3.04
N TYR A 25 2.62 16.79 3.38
CA TYR A 25 1.45 16.34 2.61
C TYR A 25 0.30 17.35 2.68
N SER A 26 0.12 18.02 3.80
CA SER A 26 -0.87 19.10 3.94
C SER A 26 -0.59 20.28 2.99
N GLU A 27 0.68 20.55 2.71
CA GLU A 27 1.11 21.58 1.75
C GLU A 27 1.00 21.08 0.29
N CYS A 28 1.50 19.86 0.01
CA CYS A 28 1.52 19.29 -1.34
C CYS A 28 0.14 18.86 -1.83
N TYR A 29 -0.76 18.44 -0.91
CA TYR A 29 -2.04 17.82 -1.19
C TYR A 29 -3.20 18.43 -0.39
N PRO A 30 -3.43 19.76 -0.44
CA PRO A 30 -4.35 20.45 0.49
C PRO A 30 -5.81 19.99 0.39
N ASN A 31 -6.20 19.34 -0.70
CA ASN A 31 -7.57 18.89 -0.94
C ASN A 31 -7.71 17.36 -1.03
N VAL A 32 -6.66 16.61 -0.71
CA VAL A 32 -6.66 15.15 -0.77
C VAL A 32 -6.94 14.58 0.61
N ASN A 33 -7.86 13.63 0.70
CA ASN A 33 -8.13 12.90 1.94
C ASN A 33 -6.97 11.96 2.25
N ILE A 34 -6.55 11.92 3.51
CA ILE A 34 -5.49 11.04 4.01
C ILE A 34 -6.10 10.10 5.06
N PHE A 35 -6.00 8.79 4.83
CA PHE A 35 -6.43 7.75 5.76
C PHE A 35 -5.22 7.10 6.40
N ILE A 36 -5.16 7.10 7.73
CA ILE A 36 -4.06 6.54 8.51
C ILE A 36 -4.57 5.34 9.30
N ILE A 37 -3.87 4.22 9.23
CA ILE A 37 -4.08 3.08 10.13
C ILE A 37 -2.93 3.06 11.13
N ASP A 38 -3.22 3.46 12.37
CA ASP A 38 -2.24 3.53 13.47
C ASP A 38 -2.20 2.20 14.23
N ASN A 39 -1.40 1.27 13.76
CA ASN A 39 -1.22 -0.05 14.38
C ASN A 39 -0.46 -0.03 15.73
N GLY A 40 0.14 1.09 16.07
CA GLY A 40 0.95 1.24 17.29
C GLY A 40 0.24 1.99 18.42
N SER A 41 -1.01 2.44 18.23
CA SER A 41 -1.75 3.27 19.20
C SER A 41 -0.94 4.48 19.68
N GLN A 42 -0.38 5.23 18.73
CA GLN A 42 0.59 6.31 18.96
C GLN A 42 -0.05 7.64 19.40
N GLY A 43 -1.37 7.66 19.61
CA GLY A 43 -2.10 8.84 19.99
C GLY A 43 -2.28 9.87 18.87
N LEU A 44 -2.23 9.43 17.63
CA LEU A 44 -2.53 10.26 16.46
C LEU A 44 -4.00 10.66 16.47
N VAL A 45 -4.31 11.87 16.03
CA VAL A 45 -5.67 12.44 16.09
C VAL A 45 -6.12 12.83 14.68
N SER A 46 -7.36 12.51 14.36
CA SER A 46 -7.99 12.97 13.12
C SER A 46 -8.21 14.48 13.13
N HIS A 47 -7.97 15.13 12.01
CA HIS A 47 -8.27 16.53 11.83
C HIS A 47 -8.42 16.87 10.35
N ASP A 48 -9.33 17.77 9.99
CA ASP A 48 -9.60 18.23 8.62
C ASP A 48 -9.70 17.08 7.61
N LYS A 49 -8.70 16.96 6.72
CA LYS A 49 -8.62 15.92 5.67
C LYS A 49 -7.91 14.63 6.12
N ILE A 50 -7.43 14.58 7.35
CA ILE A 50 -6.70 13.44 7.91
C ILE A 50 -7.63 12.66 8.82
N GLU A 51 -7.94 11.43 8.47
CA GLU A 51 -8.70 10.49 9.29
C GLU A 51 -7.76 9.40 9.82
N VAL A 52 -7.75 9.22 11.15
CA VAL A 52 -6.95 8.20 11.83
C VAL A 52 -7.87 7.12 12.38
N GLU A 53 -7.57 5.88 12.05
CA GLU A 53 -8.16 4.71 12.68
C GLU A 53 -7.07 3.99 13.48
N THR A 54 -7.36 3.75 14.78
CA THR A 54 -6.46 3.03 15.68
C THR A 54 -7.11 1.69 16.05
N PRO A 55 -6.74 0.59 15.39
CA PRO A 55 -7.28 -0.73 15.73
C PRO A 55 -6.80 -1.19 17.11
N SER A 56 -7.59 -2.04 17.77
CA SER A 56 -7.25 -2.57 19.10
C SER A 56 -6.04 -3.50 19.11
N LEU A 57 -5.68 -4.06 17.96
CA LEU A 57 -4.52 -4.91 17.74
C LEU A 57 -3.82 -4.48 16.45
N ASN A 58 -2.51 -4.72 16.37
CA ASN A 58 -1.78 -4.53 15.12
C ASN A 58 -2.38 -5.41 14.01
N LEU A 59 -2.86 -4.79 12.95
CA LEU A 59 -3.44 -5.49 11.79
C LEU A 59 -2.37 -6.12 10.87
N GLY A 60 -1.14 -5.62 10.92
CA GLY A 60 -0.12 -5.89 9.90
C GLY A 60 -0.34 -5.08 8.61
N VAL A 61 0.59 -5.20 7.67
CA VAL A 61 0.59 -4.39 6.44
C VAL A 61 -0.59 -4.72 5.53
N ALA A 62 -0.78 -6.01 5.21
CA ALA A 62 -1.83 -6.47 4.30
C ALA A 62 -3.24 -6.04 4.75
N ALA A 63 -3.59 -6.26 6.02
CA ALA A 63 -4.91 -5.88 6.53
C ALA A 63 -5.06 -4.36 6.67
N SER A 64 -3.98 -3.63 6.95
CA SER A 64 -4.01 -2.16 6.94
C SER A 64 -4.27 -1.62 5.54
N TRP A 65 -3.63 -2.16 4.51
CA TRP A 65 -3.90 -1.79 3.12
C TRP A 65 -5.35 -2.11 2.72
N ASN A 66 -5.86 -3.29 3.09
CA ASN A 66 -7.28 -3.63 2.85
C ASN A 66 -8.21 -2.59 3.49
N ARG A 67 -7.95 -2.22 4.73
CA ARG A 67 -8.79 -1.24 5.45
C ARG A 67 -8.77 0.14 4.80
N ILE A 68 -7.62 0.58 4.31
CA ILE A 68 -7.46 1.82 3.55
C ILE A 68 -8.25 1.75 2.24
N MET A 69 -8.13 0.65 1.49
CA MET A 69 -8.87 0.44 0.23
C MET A 69 -10.38 0.48 0.46
N GLU A 70 -10.90 -0.20 1.49
CA GLU A 70 -12.31 -0.18 1.87
C GLU A 70 -12.80 1.23 2.17
N LYS A 71 -12.02 2.02 2.93
CA LYS A 71 -12.35 3.44 3.21
C LYS A 71 -12.36 4.29 1.94
N SER A 72 -11.37 4.12 1.08
CA SER A 72 -11.28 4.82 -0.20
C SER A 72 -12.52 4.57 -1.06
N ILE A 73 -12.92 3.31 -1.19
CA ILE A 73 -14.12 2.90 -1.94
C ILE A 73 -15.38 3.51 -1.30
N ALA A 74 -15.53 3.39 0.01
CA ALA A 74 -16.68 3.93 0.74
C ALA A 74 -16.83 5.47 0.60
N CYS A 75 -15.70 6.18 0.46
CA CYS A 75 -15.68 7.63 0.21
C CYS A 75 -15.85 8.00 -1.28
N GLY A 76 -16.01 7.03 -2.17
CA GLY A 76 -16.25 7.25 -3.60
C GLY A 76 -15.01 7.65 -4.40
N HIS A 77 -13.80 7.42 -3.88
CA HIS A 77 -12.58 7.59 -4.67
C HIS A 77 -12.46 6.48 -5.72
N THR A 78 -11.74 6.76 -6.79
CA THR A 78 -11.49 5.79 -7.88
C THR A 78 -10.13 5.12 -7.76
N HIS A 79 -9.20 5.78 -7.06
CA HIS A 79 -7.82 5.31 -6.86
C HIS A 79 -7.39 5.54 -5.42
N THR A 80 -6.48 4.71 -4.97
CA THR A 80 -5.87 4.83 -3.65
C THR A 80 -4.35 4.88 -3.81
N MET A 81 -3.73 5.97 -3.37
CA MET A 81 -2.27 6.08 -3.25
C MET A 81 -1.87 5.56 -1.87
N ILE A 82 -1.09 4.51 -1.81
CA ILE A 82 -0.54 3.98 -0.57
C ILE A 82 0.91 4.45 -0.42
N LEU A 83 1.25 4.97 0.75
CA LEU A 83 2.59 5.42 1.11
C LEU A 83 3.02 4.76 2.43
N ASN A 84 4.28 4.34 2.52
CA ASN A 84 4.84 3.93 3.82
C ASN A 84 5.06 5.14 4.73
N ASP A 85 5.10 4.91 6.04
CA ASP A 85 5.27 5.96 7.06
C ASP A 85 6.71 6.52 7.15
N ASP A 86 7.66 5.87 6.50
CA ASP A 86 9.08 6.25 6.49
C ASP A 86 9.53 6.89 5.17
N ILE A 87 8.59 7.32 4.33
CA ILE A 87 8.86 8.05 3.10
C ILE A 87 8.16 9.40 3.05
N GLU A 88 8.67 10.28 2.20
CA GLU A 88 7.97 11.49 1.76
C GLU A 88 7.84 11.44 0.24
N LEU A 89 6.64 11.67 -0.26
CA LEU A 89 6.35 11.78 -1.69
C LEU A 89 5.57 13.07 -1.92
N CYS A 90 6.30 14.13 -2.24
CA CYS A 90 5.72 15.44 -2.52
C CYS A 90 5.91 15.79 -4.00
N ARG A 91 4.80 15.86 -4.70
CA ARG A 91 4.68 16.32 -6.08
C ARG A 91 3.48 17.25 -6.17
N ASP A 92 3.34 17.96 -7.27
CA ASP A 92 2.09 18.63 -7.59
C ASP A 92 0.96 17.60 -7.72
N THR A 93 -0.17 17.84 -7.07
CA THR A 93 -1.38 17.01 -7.15
C THR A 93 -1.79 16.75 -8.61
N GLN A 94 -1.58 17.72 -9.51
CA GLN A 94 -1.90 17.58 -10.94
C GLN A 94 -1.08 16.47 -11.61
N THR A 95 0.17 16.25 -11.17
CA THR A 95 1.00 15.13 -11.66
C THR A 95 0.28 13.80 -11.50
N PHE A 96 -0.21 13.50 -10.31
CA PHE A 96 -0.93 12.24 -10.07
C PHE A 96 -2.31 12.23 -10.72
N GLN A 97 -2.97 13.39 -10.81
CA GLN A 97 -4.23 13.50 -11.57
C GLN A 97 -4.05 13.17 -13.05
N ASN A 98 -2.93 13.55 -13.67
CA ASN A 98 -2.61 13.22 -15.05
C ASN A 98 -2.35 11.71 -15.19
N LEU A 99 -1.56 11.12 -14.28
CA LEU A 99 -1.31 9.68 -14.28
C LEU A 99 -2.63 8.87 -14.28
N ILE A 100 -3.53 9.16 -13.34
CA ILE A 100 -4.76 8.39 -13.17
C ILE A 100 -5.88 8.74 -14.17
N ASN A 101 -5.82 9.86 -14.87
CA ASN A 101 -6.85 10.24 -15.85
C ASN A 101 -6.44 9.98 -17.30
N GLU A 102 -5.17 10.14 -17.63
CA GLU A 102 -4.71 10.26 -19.01
C GLU A 102 -3.69 9.18 -19.39
N GLU A 103 -2.73 8.90 -18.48
CA GLU A 103 -1.61 8.03 -18.81
C GLU A 103 -1.84 6.56 -18.44
N CYS A 104 -2.31 6.31 -17.21
CA CYS A 104 -2.40 4.96 -16.66
C CYS A 104 -3.69 4.76 -15.84
N PRO A 105 -4.90 5.02 -16.41
CA PRO A 105 -6.14 5.09 -15.62
C PRO A 105 -6.61 3.75 -15.04
N GLU A 106 -6.12 2.64 -15.54
CA GLU A 106 -6.52 1.28 -15.10
C GLU A 106 -5.34 0.44 -14.65
N ALA A 107 -4.12 0.99 -14.64
CA ALA A 107 -2.92 0.27 -14.26
C ALA A 107 -2.61 0.42 -12.76
N PHE A 108 -1.99 -0.60 -12.19
CA PHE A 108 -1.28 -0.48 -10.92
C PHE A 108 0.02 0.31 -11.14
N ILE A 109 0.18 1.42 -10.45
CA ILE A 109 1.30 2.34 -10.67
C ILE A 109 2.20 2.32 -9.43
N LYS A 110 3.50 2.08 -9.59
CA LYS A 110 4.46 2.10 -8.49
C LYS A 110 5.81 2.71 -8.91
N PHE A 111 6.69 2.95 -7.94
CA PHE A 111 8.08 3.22 -8.21
C PHE A 111 8.85 1.92 -8.44
N GLU A 112 9.87 1.98 -9.31
CA GLU A 112 10.68 0.82 -9.70
C GLU A 112 11.22 0.03 -8.49
N GLY A 113 11.05 -1.29 -8.53
CA GLY A 113 11.62 -2.22 -7.56
C GLY A 113 11.05 -2.14 -6.13
N THR A 114 10.04 -1.32 -5.85
CA THR A 114 9.54 -1.11 -4.48
C THR A 114 8.03 -0.99 -4.41
N TRP A 115 7.49 -1.27 -3.21
CA TRP A 115 6.10 -1.05 -2.83
C TRP A 115 5.95 0.01 -1.72
N CYS A 116 6.96 0.83 -1.51
CA CYS A 116 6.88 1.92 -0.51
C CYS A 116 5.94 3.05 -0.93
N SER A 117 5.64 3.16 -2.23
CA SER A 117 4.71 4.13 -2.82
C SER A 117 4.05 3.53 -4.05
N PHE A 118 2.73 3.46 -4.07
CA PHE A 118 1.98 2.96 -5.22
C PHE A 118 0.57 3.56 -5.31
N ILE A 119 -0.02 3.51 -6.51
CA ILE A 119 -1.43 3.85 -6.75
C ILE A 119 -2.13 2.59 -7.26
N LEU A 120 -3.19 2.21 -6.57
CA LEU A 120 -4.04 1.07 -6.92
C LEU A 120 -5.43 1.58 -7.31
N PRO A 121 -5.89 1.29 -8.56
CA PRO A 121 -7.29 1.54 -8.93
C PRO A 121 -8.24 0.72 -8.05
N ASN A 122 -9.27 1.36 -7.49
CA ASN A 122 -10.22 0.69 -6.61
C ASN A 122 -10.97 -0.46 -7.33
N LYS A 123 -11.28 -0.28 -8.62
CA LYS A 123 -11.85 -1.35 -9.47
C LYS A 123 -10.91 -2.55 -9.62
N MET A 124 -9.60 -2.32 -9.70
CA MET A 124 -8.63 -3.42 -9.73
C MET A 124 -8.61 -4.17 -8.40
N PHE A 125 -8.65 -3.46 -7.28
CA PHE A 125 -8.75 -4.08 -5.96
C PHE A 125 -10.00 -4.96 -5.84
N GLU A 126 -11.15 -4.50 -6.29
CA GLU A 126 -12.40 -5.29 -6.30
C GLU A 126 -12.29 -6.54 -7.19
N ALA A 127 -11.61 -6.44 -8.35
CA ALA A 127 -11.45 -7.54 -9.30
C ALA A 127 -10.40 -8.57 -8.88
N VAL A 128 -9.28 -8.14 -8.27
CA VAL A 128 -8.19 -9.00 -7.77
C VAL A 128 -8.54 -9.59 -6.42
N GLY A 129 -9.33 -8.86 -5.62
CA GLY A 129 -9.67 -9.17 -4.23
C GLY A 129 -8.67 -8.56 -3.24
N PRO A 130 -8.94 -8.69 -1.92
CA PRO A 130 -8.12 -8.08 -0.87
C PRO A 130 -6.73 -8.70 -0.79
N PHE A 131 -5.78 -7.96 -0.22
CA PHE A 131 -4.47 -8.49 0.16
C PHE A 131 -4.63 -9.65 1.15
N ASP A 132 -3.80 -10.68 1.02
CA ASP A 132 -3.86 -11.86 1.88
C ASP A 132 -3.27 -11.58 3.26
N THR A 133 -4.14 -11.54 4.28
CA THR A 133 -3.78 -11.20 5.65
C THR A 133 -3.02 -12.31 6.40
N ASN A 134 -2.83 -13.48 5.78
CA ASN A 134 -1.96 -14.52 6.33
C ASN A 134 -0.47 -14.13 6.26
N PHE A 135 -0.13 -13.18 5.38
CA PHE A 135 1.19 -12.53 5.40
C PHE A 135 1.26 -11.51 6.55
N TYR A 136 1.48 -11.97 7.77
CA TYR A 136 1.47 -11.14 8.97
C TYR A 136 2.84 -11.17 9.66
N PRO A 137 3.35 -10.07 10.22
CA PRO A 137 2.78 -8.72 10.12
C PRO A 137 3.16 -7.99 8.82
N ALA A 138 4.17 -8.44 8.10
CA ALA A 138 4.68 -7.85 6.87
C ALA A 138 5.50 -8.87 6.08
N TYR A 139 5.83 -8.53 4.81
CA TYR A 139 6.58 -9.29 3.81
C TYR A 139 5.76 -10.34 3.06
N PHE A 140 5.98 -10.35 1.76
CA PHE A 140 5.36 -11.22 0.74
C PHE A 140 3.90 -10.90 0.41
N GLU A 141 3.22 -9.99 1.13
CA GLU A 141 1.89 -9.49 0.74
C GLU A 141 1.91 -8.76 -0.60
N ASP A 142 3.00 -8.05 -0.88
CA ASP A 142 3.27 -7.34 -2.12
C ASP A 142 3.57 -8.30 -3.28
N ASN A 143 4.39 -9.31 -3.06
CA ASN A 143 4.69 -10.35 -4.04
C ASN A 143 3.42 -11.14 -4.41
N ASP A 144 2.62 -11.54 -3.41
CA ASP A 144 1.34 -12.21 -3.60
C ASP A 144 0.38 -11.37 -4.43
N TYR A 145 0.28 -10.09 -4.11
CA TYR A 145 -0.63 -9.21 -4.83
C TYR A 145 -0.16 -8.94 -6.25
N SER A 146 1.14 -8.75 -6.48
CA SER A 146 1.73 -8.67 -7.81
C SER A 146 1.38 -9.89 -8.66
N ARG A 147 1.55 -11.10 -8.11
CA ARG A 147 1.20 -12.34 -8.80
C ARG A 147 -0.28 -12.38 -9.19
N ARG A 148 -1.17 -11.98 -8.28
CA ARG A 148 -2.61 -11.97 -8.56
C ARG A 148 -3.02 -10.91 -9.59
N ILE A 149 -2.41 -9.73 -9.58
CA ILE A 149 -2.59 -8.70 -10.62
C ILE A 149 -2.24 -9.29 -11.99
N GLN A 150 -1.05 -9.92 -12.11
CA GLN A 150 -0.58 -10.53 -13.36
C GLN A 150 -1.52 -11.65 -13.84
N LEU A 151 -1.96 -12.55 -12.97
CA LEU A 151 -2.86 -13.64 -13.31
C LEU A 151 -4.24 -13.15 -13.78
N LYS A 152 -4.67 -11.97 -13.33
CA LYS A 152 -5.88 -11.30 -13.80
C LYS A 152 -5.68 -10.50 -15.09
N GLY A 153 -4.45 -10.43 -15.62
CA GLY A 153 -4.13 -9.71 -16.85
C GLY A 153 -4.12 -8.18 -16.70
N PHE A 154 -4.05 -7.66 -15.48
CA PHE A 154 -3.89 -6.24 -15.26
C PHE A 154 -2.44 -5.78 -15.44
N GLU A 155 -2.27 -4.53 -15.83
CA GLU A 155 -0.97 -3.92 -16.06
C GLU A 155 -0.37 -3.38 -14.75
N ILE A 156 0.94 -3.61 -14.58
CA ILE A 156 1.77 -2.97 -13.56
C ILE A 156 2.74 -2.04 -14.29
N VAL A 157 2.67 -0.75 -14.00
CA VAL A 157 3.56 0.25 -14.59
C VAL A 157 4.44 0.90 -13.55
N GLU A 158 5.68 1.13 -13.91
CA GLU A 158 6.64 1.84 -13.07
C GLU A 158 6.79 3.28 -13.56
N ARG A 159 6.71 4.23 -12.62
CA ARG A 159 6.74 5.67 -12.91
C ARG A 159 7.66 6.41 -11.95
N GLU A 160 8.48 7.30 -12.51
CA GLU A 160 9.38 8.16 -11.75
C GLU A 160 8.63 9.15 -10.83
N GLU A 161 7.39 9.49 -11.18
CA GLU A 161 6.52 10.33 -10.36
C GLU A 161 6.25 9.70 -8.99
N MET A 162 6.28 8.35 -8.92
CA MET A 162 6.12 7.59 -7.68
C MET A 162 7.41 7.47 -6.86
N ARG A 163 8.55 7.99 -7.34
CA ARG A 163 9.80 8.01 -6.58
C ARG A 163 9.65 8.88 -5.33
N PRO A 164 9.88 8.36 -4.12
CA PRO A 164 9.91 9.19 -2.92
C PRO A 164 10.91 10.34 -3.04
N THR A 165 10.52 11.51 -2.59
CA THR A 165 11.43 12.67 -2.45
C THR A 165 12.40 12.49 -1.30
N LEU A 166 11.99 11.68 -0.31
CA LEU A 166 12.81 11.23 0.80
C LEU A 166 12.40 9.81 1.17
N CYS A 167 13.38 8.91 1.29
CA CYS A 167 13.18 7.54 1.75
C CYS A 167 14.14 7.26 2.90
N ARG A 168 13.62 6.75 4.02
CA ARG A 168 14.39 6.44 5.23
C ARG A 168 14.70 4.95 5.38
N ASN A 169 14.55 4.19 4.28
CA ASN A 169 15.01 2.79 4.13
C ASN A 169 14.61 1.86 5.28
N SER A 170 13.30 1.62 5.43
CA SER A 170 12.78 0.65 6.41
C SER A 170 13.21 0.92 7.85
N MET A 171 13.30 2.18 8.26
CA MET A 171 13.66 2.54 9.64
C MET A 171 12.69 1.97 10.67
N THR A 172 11.46 1.65 10.29
CA THR A 172 10.48 0.99 11.15
C THR A 172 10.98 -0.39 11.56
N ILE A 173 11.49 -1.19 10.60
CA ILE A 173 12.08 -2.52 10.86
C ILE A 173 13.40 -2.41 11.62
N ALA A 174 14.24 -1.43 11.29
CA ALA A 174 15.50 -1.20 12.00
C ALA A 174 15.28 -0.87 13.48
N ARG A 175 14.15 -0.22 13.81
CA ARG A 175 13.78 0.10 15.20
C ARG A 175 13.13 -1.08 15.93
N ASP A 176 12.41 -1.94 15.22
CA ASP A 176 11.77 -3.14 15.77
C ASP A 176 12.15 -4.39 14.96
N PRO A 177 13.32 -5.02 15.26
CA PRO A 177 13.75 -6.23 14.57
C PRO A 177 12.80 -7.42 14.73
N ALA A 178 11.89 -7.39 15.72
CA ALA A 178 10.89 -8.44 15.91
C ALA A 178 9.93 -8.55 14.69
N LEU A 179 9.74 -7.47 13.92
CA LEU A 179 8.97 -7.48 12.69
C LEU A 179 9.58 -8.40 11.62
N ASN A 180 10.90 -8.65 11.69
CA ASN A 180 11.59 -9.58 10.78
C ASN A 180 11.41 -11.06 11.13
N HIS A 181 10.96 -11.40 12.33
CA HIS A 181 10.86 -12.80 12.75
C HIS A 181 9.89 -13.62 11.90
N ASN A 182 8.95 -12.96 11.24
CA ASN A 182 7.97 -13.63 10.38
C ASN A 182 8.40 -13.71 8.91
N PHE A 183 9.53 -13.15 8.51
CA PHE A 183 9.98 -13.16 7.12
C PHE A 183 10.06 -14.59 6.55
N GLU A 184 10.77 -15.49 7.21
CA GLU A 184 10.90 -16.88 6.76
C GLU A 184 9.56 -17.65 6.82
N LYS A 185 8.72 -17.38 7.80
CA LYS A 185 7.36 -17.95 7.88
C LYS A 185 6.52 -17.52 6.67
N ASN A 186 6.53 -16.23 6.36
CA ASN A 186 5.76 -15.68 5.24
C ASN A 186 6.34 -16.13 3.90
N ARG A 187 7.67 -16.26 3.80
CA ARG A 187 8.34 -16.84 2.63
C ARG A 187 7.88 -18.29 2.38
N HIS A 188 7.87 -19.14 3.42
CA HIS A 188 7.40 -20.51 3.30
C HIS A 188 5.92 -20.58 2.92
N TYR A 189 5.10 -19.69 3.49
CA TYR A 189 3.69 -19.60 3.13
C TYR A 189 3.50 -19.18 1.67
N TYR A 190 4.29 -18.23 1.16
CA TYR A 190 4.29 -17.84 -0.24
C TYR A 190 4.63 -19.00 -1.16
N ILE A 191 5.74 -19.70 -0.89
CA ILE A 191 6.17 -20.87 -1.68
C ILE A 191 5.10 -21.96 -1.65
N TYR A 192 4.50 -22.23 -0.50
CA TYR A 192 3.39 -23.21 -0.39
C TYR A 192 2.18 -22.78 -1.22
N LYS A 193 1.84 -21.50 -1.21
CA LYS A 193 0.69 -20.94 -1.93
C LYS A 193 0.89 -20.96 -3.44
N TRP A 194 2.12 -20.66 -3.93
CA TRP A 194 2.39 -20.43 -5.34
C TRP A 194 3.32 -21.47 -5.98
N GLY A 195 3.85 -22.40 -5.22
CA GLY A 195 4.74 -23.48 -5.72
C GLY A 195 6.18 -23.04 -6.01
N GLY A 196 6.57 -21.82 -5.63
CA GLY A 196 7.90 -21.30 -5.89
C GLY A 196 8.12 -19.91 -5.25
N GLU A 197 9.35 -19.45 -5.32
CA GLU A 197 9.73 -18.09 -4.93
C GLU A 197 9.10 -17.03 -5.84
N PRO A 198 9.04 -15.76 -5.42
CA PRO A 198 8.63 -14.67 -6.30
C PRO A 198 9.36 -14.67 -7.64
N ASN A 199 8.60 -14.55 -8.73
CA ASN A 199 9.03 -14.68 -10.13
C ASN A 199 9.49 -16.10 -10.55
N LYS A 200 9.23 -17.12 -9.74
CA LYS A 200 9.48 -18.54 -10.03
C LYS A 200 8.28 -19.40 -9.62
N GLU A 201 7.11 -18.82 -9.60
CA GLU A 201 5.87 -19.49 -9.23
C GLU A 201 5.48 -20.53 -10.29
N LEU A 202 5.12 -21.72 -9.81
CA LEU A 202 4.70 -22.84 -10.67
C LEU A 202 3.18 -22.93 -10.81
N TYR A 203 2.42 -22.33 -9.86
CA TYR A 203 0.97 -22.46 -9.82
C TYR A 203 0.28 -21.22 -10.41
N GLU A 204 -0.76 -21.47 -11.20
CA GLU A 204 -1.65 -20.42 -11.73
C GLU A 204 -2.82 -20.11 -10.79
N THR A 205 -3.05 -20.97 -9.81
CA THR A 205 -4.05 -20.78 -8.74
C THR A 205 -3.42 -21.02 -7.39
N PRO A 206 -3.88 -20.32 -6.32
CA PRO A 206 -3.36 -20.55 -4.98
C PRO A 206 -3.44 -22.04 -4.59
N PHE A 207 -2.35 -22.56 -4.04
CA PHE A 207 -2.25 -23.95 -3.56
C PHE A 207 -2.47 -25.02 -4.65
N ASN A 208 -2.30 -24.67 -5.92
CA ASN A 208 -2.56 -25.53 -7.08
C ASN A 208 -3.99 -26.13 -7.08
N GLN A 209 -4.93 -25.39 -6.53
CA GLN A 209 -6.33 -25.80 -6.56
C GLN A 209 -6.88 -25.54 -7.95
N GLY A 210 -7.29 -26.61 -8.64
CA GLY A 210 -7.92 -26.51 -9.96
C GLY A 210 -9.15 -25.59 -9.91
N THR A 211 -9.36 -24.85 -11.00
CA THR A 211 -10.55 -24.01 -11.23
C THR A 211 -11.80 -24.86 -11.40
#